data_4b5c0003362856ed0cd212ca3038c5f4
#
_entry.id   4b5c0003362856ed0cd212ca3038c5f4
#
_cell.length_a   1.000
_cell.length_b   1.000
_cell.length_c   1.000
_cell.angle_alpha   90.00
_cell.angle_beta   90.00
_cell.angle_gamma   90.00
#
_symmetry.space_group_name_H-M   'P 1'
#
loop_
_entity.id
_entity.type
_entity.pdbx_description
1 polymer ?
#
loop_
_entity_poly.entity_id
_entity_poly.type
_entity_poly.pdbx_seq_one_letter_code
_entity_poly.pdbx_strand_id
1 'polypeptide(L)'
;MSDAFNLPLAQSAIDRDYLQRDNPELFDHLWSNPLTRVLAMSEGKVLLHEVAGHAEPQLRLLDIEAVPSAQLRVYLGKTTVDQGDEPAGTPVVLAVLGKNSADAVEPNVENWHGLRATGAGLSERDAGLFTQALAIANFHETHKHCAKCGMPTVIEQGGWSRRCFNDQTQTFPRTDPAIIVSVVDDEGRILLGSQGKWESNRWSVLAGFVEAGESLTAAVIREIYEEAGVRVSDVQYLGSQSWPFPYSLMVGFTARLDPAVGAQELKPDLVEIEKVRWFSREEIAAERANLILPPKVSIARALIDHWFGGDIDG
;
A
#
# COMPACT_ATOMS: atom_id res chain seq x y z
N MET A 1 -18.09 12.90 10.89
CA MET A 1 -17.72 11.88 9.89
C MET A 1 -17.27 10.69 10.71
N SER A 2 -18.01 9.58 10.62
CA SER A 2 -17.75 8.39 11.43
C SER A 2 -16.34 7.86 11.14
N ASP A 3 -15.68 7.31 12.14
CA ASP A 3 -14.38 6.59 12.09
C ASP A 3 -14.46 5.36 11.16
N ALA A 4 -14.88 5.60 9.95
CA ALA A 4 -15.12 4.60 8.95
C ALA A 4 -13.78 4.12 8.43
N PHE A 5 -13.44 2.90 8.77
CA PHE A 5 -12.44 2.14 8.08
C PHE A 5 -11.00 2.60 8.34
N ASN A 6 -10.53 2.34 9.55
CA ASN A 6 -9.11 2.51 9.87
C ASN A 6 -8.30 1.45 9.11
N LEU A 7 -7.75 1.84 7.95
CA LEU A 7 -6.97 0.94 7.09
C LEU A 7 -5.48 1.08 7.41
N PRO A 8 -4.77 -0.01 7.71
CA PRO A 8 -3.32 0.00 7.69
C PRO A 8 -2.82 0.56 6.35
N LEU A 9 -1.68 1.24 6.33
CA LEU A 9 -1.07 1.87 5.15
C LEU A 9 -1.89 3.00 4.48
N ALA A 10 -3.08 3.34 4.98
CA ALA A 10 -3.93 4.42 4.45
C ALA A 10 -3.79 5.72 5.24
N GLN A 11 -3.25 5.66 6.43
CA GLN A 11 -3.02 6.79 7.30
C GLN A 11 -1.55 7.25 7.22
N SER A 12 -1.31 8.51 7.57
CA SER A 12 0.03 9.07 7.54
C SER A 12 0.12 10.23 8.52
N ALA A 13 0.92 10.07 9.55
CA ALA A 13 1.29 11.15 10.48
C ALA A 13 2.52 11.92 9.97
N ILE A 14 2.50 12.31 8.69
CA ILE A 14 3.59 13.00 7.99
C ILE A 14 3.06 14.23 7.28
N ASP A 15 3.63 15.40 7.61
CA ASP A 15 3.55 16.58 6.74
C ASP A 15 4.56 16.40 5.61
N ARG A 16 4.07 16.34 4.38
CA ARG A 16 4.92 16.15 3.20
C ARG A 16 5.79 17.36 2.86
N ASP A 17 5.61 18.49 3.54
CA ASP A 17 6.41 19.71 3.46
C ASP A 17 6.76 20.11 2.01
N TYR A 18 5.75 20.05 1.14
CA TYR A 18 5.92 20.08 -0.32
C TYR A 18 6.59 21.35 -0.84
N LEU A 19 6.43 22.47 -0.12
CA LEU A 19 7.03 23.76 -0.51
C LEU A 19 8.56 23.73 -0.44
N GLN A 20 9.15 22.86 0.38
CA GLN A 20 10.59 22.73 0.51
C GLN A 20 11.22 21.94 -0.64
N ARG A 21 10.43 21.18 -1.39
CA ARG A 21 10.94 20.25 -2.43
C ARG A 21 11.65 20.97 -3.59
N ASP A 22 11.26 22.20 -3.89
CA ASP A 22 11.87 23.02 -4.95
C ASP A 22 13.10 23.82 -4.47
N ASN A 23 13.44 23.75 -3.17
CA ASN A 23 14.62 24.41 -2.63
C ASN A 23 15.89 23.68 -3.11
N PRO A 24 16.79 24.31 -3.87
CA PRO A 24 18.01 23.67 -4.35
C PRO A 24 18.98 23.30 -3.21
N GLU A 25 18.91 23.99 -2.08
CA GLU A 25 19.73 23.74 -0.88
C GLU A 25 19.04 22.79 0.13
N LEU A 26 17.94 22.15 -0.26
CA LEU A 26 17.15 21.31 0.63
C LEU A 26 18.00 20.26 1.36
N PHE A 27 18.80 19.50 0.62
CA PHE A 27 19.60 18.44 1.23
C PHE A 27 20.77 18.98 2.08
N ASP A 28 21.33 20.13 1.75
CA ASP A 28 22.36 20.78 2.58
C ASP A 28 21.76 21.24 3.93
N HIS A 29 20.55 21.81 3.89
CA HIS A 29 19.81 22.16 5.10
C HIS A 29 19.44 20.94 5.95
N LEU A 30 18.97 19.87 5.32
CA LEU A 30 18.64 18.62 6.00
C LEU A 30 19.88 17.99 6.65
N TRP A 31 21.03 18.00 5.95
CA TRP A 31 22.27 17.41 6.45
C TRP A 31 22.93 18.25 7.57
N SER A 32 22.64 19.53 7.66
CA SER A 32 23.08 20.39 8.75
C SER A 32 22.15 20.39 9.98
N ASN A 33 20.95 19.82 9.86
CA ASN A 33 19.97 19.77 10.95
C ASN A 33 20.14 18.48 11.77
N PRO A 34 20.52 18.55 13.06
CA PRO A 34 20.75 17.36 13.90
C PRO A 34 19.48 16.56 14.21
N LEU A 35 18.29 17.13 13.96
CA LEU A 35 17.02 16.43 14.11
C LEU A 35 16.67 15.57 12.90
N THR A 36 17.37 15.72 11.77
CA THR A 36 17.09 14.90 10.59
C THR A 36 17.36 13.43 10.86
N ARG A 37 16.41 12.60 10.45
CA ARG A 37 16.50 11.15 10.53
C ARG A 37 16.50 10.53 9.15
N VAL A 38 17.14 9.39 9.01
CA VAL A 38 17.25 8.66 7.76
C VAL A 38 16.54 7.32 7.87
N LEU A 39 15.55 7.11 6.99
CA LEU A 39 14.95 5.80 6.74
C LEU A 39 15.82 5.06 5.72
N ALA A 40 16.65 4.15 6.22
CA ALA A 40 17.47 3.29 5.37
C ALA A 40 16.61 2.20 4.73
N MET A 41 16.72 2.03 3.41
CA MET A 41 16.00 1.00 2.65
C MET A 41 16.99 0.21 1.78
N SER A 42 16.88 -1.11 1.79
CA SER A 42 17.59 -2.01 0.89
C SER A 42 16.62 -3.05 0.33
N GLU A 43 16.60 -3.22 -0.99
CA GLU A 43 15.72 -4.18 -1.69
C GLU A 43 14.23 -4.07 -1.27
N GLY A 44 13.74 -2.84 -1.03
CA GLY A 44 12.37 -2.57 -0.60
C GLY A 44 12.07 -2.92 0.87
N LYS A 45 13.09 -3.22 1.66
CA LYS A 45 13.02 -3.54 3.08
C LYS A 45 13.67 -2.43 3.92
N VAL A 46 13.23 -2.30 5.17
CA VAL A 46 13.71 -1.31 6.15
C VAL A 46 14.11 -1.98 7.45
N LEU A 47 14.82 -1.25 8.30
CA LEU A 47 15.19 -1.71 9.63
C LEU A 47 14.07 -1.42 10.62
N LEU A 48 13.82 -2.39 11.49
CA LEU A 48 12.93 -2.26 12.64
C LEU A 48 13.71 -2.46 13.95
N HIS A 49 13.18 -1.97 15.03
CA HIS A 49 13.62 -2.30 16.38
C HIS A 49 12.44 -2.53 17.30
N GLU A 50 12.64 -3.39 18.29
CA GLU A 50 11.70 -3.57 19.39
C GLU A 50 11.93 -2.49 20.44
N VAL A 51 10.86 -1.87 20.91
CA VAL A 51 10.93 -0.86 21.97
C VAL A 51 10.42 -1.49 23.26
N ALA A 52 11.24 -1.47 24.30
CA ALA A 52 10.89 -2.01 25.61
C ALA A 52 9.58 -1.40 26.12
N GLY A 53 8.61 -2.25 26.44
CA GLY A 53 7.27 -1.83 26.91
C GLY A 53 6.26 -1.54 25.80
N HIS A 54 6.63 -1.67 24.52
CA HIS A 54 5.72 -1.61 23.38
C HIS A 54 5.55 -3.00 22.76
N ALA A 55 4.31 -3.36 22.44
CA ALA A 55 4.02 -4.66 21.79
C ALA A 55 4.33 -4.65 20.29
N GLU A 56 4.46 -3.47 19.70
CA GLU A 56 4.61 -3.27 18.26
C GLU A 56 6.02 -2.79 17.92
N PRO A 57 6.63 -3.32 16.84
CA PRO A 57 7.92 -2.87 16.37
C PRO A 57 7.83 -1.44 15.81
N GLN A 58 8.93 -0.70 15.84
CA GLN A 58 9.02 0.65 15.28
C GLN A 58 10.08 0.70 14.18
N LEU A 59 9.96 1.65 13.26
CA LEU A 59 11.01 1.95 12.30
C LEU A 59 12.28 2.39 13.04
N ARG A 60 13.40 1.78 12.71
CA ARG A 60 14.72 2.22 13.15
C ARG A 60 15.18 3.33 12.21
N LEU A 61 14.86 4.57 12.56
CA LEU A 61 15.39 5.74 11.88
C LEU A 61 16.83 6.00 12.36
N LEU A 62 17.71 6.31 11.43
CA LEU A 62 19.14 6.45 11.69
C LEU A 62 19.53 7.93 11.70
N ASP A 63 20.59 8.26 12.44
CA ASP A 63 21.28 9.54 12.29
C ASP A 63 21.98 9.61 10.91
N ILE A 64 22.18 10.82 10.41
CA ILE A 64 22.75 11.05 9.08
C ILE A 64 24.14 10.39 8.95
N GLU A 65 24.97 10.50 10.00
CA GLU A 65 26.32 9.99 10.05
C GLU A 65 26.39 8.46 9.99
N ALA A 66 25.33 7.78 10.38
CA ALA A 66 25.25 6.32 10.35
C ALA A 66 25.03 5.77 8.92
N VAL A 67 24.72 6.62 7.94
CA VAL A 67 24.43 6.21 6.56
C VAL A 67 25.59 6.63 5.63
N PRO A 68 26.44 5.67 5.21
CA PRO A 68 27.68 6.00 4.50
C PRO A 68 27.44 6.60 3.11
N SER A 69 26.63 5.94 2.29
CA SER A 69 26.26 6.43 0.96
C SER A 69 24.93 5.82 0.51
N ALA A 70 24.16 6.57 -0.25
CA ALA A 70 22.89 6.14 -0.81
C ALA A 70 22.88 6.27 -2.34
N GLN A 71 22.25 5.33 -3.01
CA GLN A 71 22.00 5.37 -4.46
C GLN A 71 20.88 6.38 -4.80
N LEU A 72 19.97 6.58 -3.86
CA LEU A 72 18.85 7.50 -3.96
C LEU A 72 18.61 8.15 -2.61
N ARG A 73 18.35 9.45 -2.60
CA ARG A 73 17.83 10.20 -1.46
C ARG A 73 16.53 10.86 -1.83
N VAL A 74 15.53 10.78 -0.94
CA VAL A 74 14.24 11.44 -1.11
C VAL A 74 13.82 12.09 0.19
N TYR A 75 13.43 13.33 0.15
CA TYR A 75 12.84 14.01 1.30
C TYR A 75 11.38 13.55 1.46
N LEU A 76 11.10 12.81 2.53
CA LEU A 76 9.75 12.28 2.80
C LEU A 76 8.84 13.31 3.45
N GLY A 77 9.39 14.32 4.12
CA GLY A 77 8.67 15.34 4.88
C GLY A 77 9.04 15.35 6.35
N LYS A 78 8.13 15.84 7.21
CA LYS A 78 8.30 15.94 8.65
C LYS A 78 7.24 15.12 9.37
N THR A 79 7.61 14.50 10.49
CA THR A 79 6.64 13.83 11.36
C THR A 79 5.67 14.85 11.96
N THR A 80 4.41 14.43 12.19
CA THR A 80 3.40 15.30 12.84
C THR A 80 3.09 14.90 14.27
N VAL A 81 3.68 13.80 14.73
CA VAL A 81 3.52 13.25 16.08
C VAL A 81 4.88 12.92 16.69
N ASP A 82 4.95 12.96 18.02
CA ASP A 82 6.09 12.47 18.78
C ASP A 82 6.11 10.94 18.77
N GLN A 83 7.30 10.32 18.69
CA GLN A 83 7.46 8.88 18.87
C GLN A 83 8.85 8.57 19.42
N GLY A 84 8.92 7.96 20.61
CA GLY A 84 10.18 7.76 21.31
C GLY A 84 10.90 9.10 21.58
N ASP A 85 12.17 9.17 21.21
CA ASP A 85 12.98 10.39 21.34
C ASP A 85 12.86 11.33 20.11
N GLU A 86 12.01 11.02 19.15
CA GLU A 86 11.81 11.79 17.93
C GLU A 86 10.57 12.67 18.06
N PRO A 87 10.74 14.00 18.19
CA PRO A 87 9.61 14.93 18.33
C PRO A 87 8.87 15.12 17.01
N ALA A 88 7.63 15.59 17.08
CA ALA A 88 6.90 16.12 15.94
C ALA A 88 7.74 17.23 15.25
N GLY A 89 7.71 17.26 13.92
CA GLY A 89 8.55 18.14 13.11
C GLY A 89 9.92 17.55 12.74
N THR A 90 10.23 16.31 13.15
CA THR A 90 11.45 15.61 12.75
C THR A 90 11.46 15.41 11.22
N PRO A 91 12.46 15.97 10.49
CA PRO A 91 12.59 15.74 9.06
C PRO A 91 13.07 14.31 8.80
N VAL A 92 12.45 13.64 7.81
CA VAL A 92 12.82 12.27 7.43
C VAL A 92 13.24 12.20 5.97
N VAL A 93 14.41 11.59 5.73
CA VAL A 93 14.96 11.33 4.40
C VAL A 93 15.01 9.83 4.16
N LEU A 94 14.44 9.37 3.05
CA LEU A 94 14.70 8.03 2.53
C LEU A 94 16.12 7.96 1.95
N ALA A 95 16.87 6.94 2.34
CA ALA A 95 18.12 6.55 1.70
C ALA A 95 18.02 5.12 1.17
N VAL A 96 17.97 4.96 -0.16
CA VAL A 96 18.04 3.63 -0.78
C VAL A 96 19.51 3.24 -0.90
N LEU A 97 19.87 2.14 -0.27
CA LEU A 97 21.25 1.67 -0.13
C LEU A 97 21.55 0.59 -1.17
N GLY A 98 22.75 0.65 -1.73
CA GLY A 98 23.33 -0.50 -2.41
C GLY A 98 23.82 -1.54 -1.40
N LYS A 99 24.05 -2.78 -1.85
CA LYS A 99 24.40 -3.91 -0.99
C LYS A 99 25.53 -3.59 0.00
N ASN A 100 26.66 -3.07 -0.46
CA ASN A 100 27.82 -2.77 0.41
C ASN A 100 27.48 -1.74 1.51
N SER A 101 26.67 -0.72 1.18
CA SER A 101 26.23 0.28 2.16
C SER A 101 25.21 -0.31 3.14
N ALA A 102 24.33 -1.18 2.65
CA ALA A 102 23.37 -1.88 3.51
C ALA A 102 24.09 -2.82 4.49
N ASP A 103 25.07 -3.60 4.02
CA ASP A 103 25.90 -4.50 4.85
C ASP A 103 26.71 -3.71 5.89
N ALA A 104 27.14 -2.49 5.59
CA ALA A 104 27.84 -1.62 6.53
C ALA A 104 26.94 -1.03 7.62
N VAL A 105 25.65 -0.80 7.30
CA VAL A 105 24.64 -0.31 8.25
C VAL A 105 24.10 -1.46 9.11
N GLU A 106 23.76 -2.58 8.49
CA GLU A 106 23.23 -3.77 9.16
C GLU A 106 23.56 -5.02 8.33
N PRO A 107 24.55 -5.81 8.75
CA PRO A 107 25.01 -6.99 8.00
C PRO A 107 24.05 -8.19 8.10
N ASN A 108 23.17 -8.22 9.12
CA ASN A 108 22.22 -9.31 9.27
C ASN A 108 20.97 -9.04 8.41
N VAL A 109 20.78 -9.83 7.36
CA VAL A 109 19.66 -9.72 6.42
C VAL A 109 18.29 -9.95 7.08
N GLU A 110 18.24 -10.67 8.20
CA GLU A 110 17.00 -10.93 8.94
C GLU A 110 16.45 -9.68 9.65
N ASN A 111 17.31 -8.67 9.87
CA ASN A 111 16.88 -7.40 10.46
C ASN A 111 16.24 -6.43 9.46
N TRP A 112 16.24 -6.80 8.17
CA TRP A 112 15.59 -6.04 7.10
C TRP A 112 14.19 -6.60 6.82
N HIS A 113 13.16 -5.80 7.04
CA HIS A 113 11.77 -6.21 7.04
C HIS A 113 10.95 -5.57 5.91
N GLY A 114 10.07 -6.35 5.29
CA GLY A 114 9.20 -5.90 4.20
C GLY A 114 7.84 -5.42 4.70
N LEU A 115 7.29 -4.39 4.04
CA LEU A 115 6.03 -3.74 4.41
C LEU A 115 4.84 -4.71 4.52
N ARG A 116 4.73 -5.72 3.65
CA ARG A 116 3.62 -6.69 3.69
C ARG A 116 3.58 -7.50 4.98
N ALA A 117 4.75 -7.81 5.52
CA ALA A 117 4.87 -8.64 6.72
C ALA A 117 4.67 -7.83 8.00
N THR A 118 5.06 -6.56 8.00
CA THR A 118 5.16 -5.76 9.22
C THR A 118 4.18 -4.60 9.31
N GLY A 119 3.62 -4.15 8.18
CA GLY A 119 2.84 -2.93 8.10
C GLY A 119 1.58 -2.87 8.98
N ALA A 120 0.99 -4.03 9.33
CA ALA A 120 -0.17 -4.09 10.22
C ALA A 120 0.18 -3.81 11.70
N GLY A 121 1.44 -4.05 12.10
CA GLY A 121 1.93 -3.83 13.45
C GLY A 121 2.73 -2.52 13.63
N LEU A 122 2.81 -1.69 12.60
CA LEU A 122 3.49 -0.40 12.69
C LEU A 122 2.52 0.70 13.15
N SER A 123 3.05 1.71 13.87
CA SER A 123 2.31 2.92 14.16
C SER A 123 1.86 3.62 12.87
N GLU A 124 0.85 4.50 12.96
CA GLU A 124 0.39 5.32 11.83
C GLU A 124 1.54 6.10 11.16
N ARG A 125 2.44 6.66 11.95
CA ARG A 125 3.63 7.36 11.49
C ARG A 125 4.55 6.44 10.67
N ASP A 126 4.90 5.30 11.23
CA ASP A 126 5.87 4.37 10.66
C ASP A 126 5.33 3.65 9.43
N ALA A 127 4.06 3.23 9.49
CA ALA A 127 3.37 2.67 8.32
C ALA A 127 3.30 3.69 7.18
N GLY A 128 2.99 4.96 7.49
CA GLY A 128 2.96 6.04 6.51
C GLY A 128 4.33 6.31 5.88
N LEU A 129 5.39 6.41 6.68
CA LEU A 129 6.77 6.60 6.20
C LEU A 129 7.22 5.44 5.31
N PHE A 130 7.01 4.20 5.75
CA PHE A 130 7.44 3.04 4.97
C PHE A 130 6.66 2.91 3.66
N THR A 131 5.34 3.09 3.70
CA THR A 131 4.49 3.04 2.50
C THR A 131 4.92 4.07 1.46
N GLN A 132 5.14 5.31 1.90
CA GLN A 132 5.59 6.40 1.05
C GLN A 132 7.00 6.14 0.49
N ALA A 133 7.92 5.68 1.34
CA ALA A 133 9.30 5.37 0.95
C ALA A 133 9.36 4.26 -0.10
N LEU A 134 8.59 3.17 0.09
CA LEU A 134 8.56 2.07 -0.86
C LEU A 134 7.95 2.48 -2.20
N ALA A 135 6.84 3.25 -2.18
CA ALA A 135 6.22 3.74 -3.42
C ALA A 135 7.19 4.61 -4.24
N ILE A 136 7.91 5.52 -3.57
CA ILE A 136 8.85 6.41 -4.25
C ILE A 136 10.11 5.67 -4.73
N ALA A 137 10.61 4.71 -3.95
CA ALA A 137 11.75 3.87 -4.36
C ALA A 137 11.42 3.06 -5.61
N ASN A 138 10.25 2.43 -5.66
CA ASN A 138 9.76 1.70 -6.84
C ASN A 138 9.68 2.60 -8.09
N PHE A 139 9.18 3.84 -7.93
CA PHE A 139 9.15 4.82 -9.02
C PHE A 139 10.54 5.08 -9.58
N HIS A 140 11.52 5.36 -8.72
CA HIS A 140 12.88 5.65 -9.16
C HIS A 140 13.58 4.44 -9.80
N GLU A 141 13.24 3.22 -9.36
CA GLU A 141 13.82 2.01 -9.94
C GLU A 141 13.38 1.81 -11.40
N THR A 142 12.13 2.12 -11.72
CA THR A 142 11.51 1.79 -13.00
C THR A 142 11.42 2.95 -13.99
N HIS A 143 11.54 4.21 -13.54
CA HIS A 143 11.36 5.40 -14.39
C HIS A 143 12.66 6.16 -14.67
N LYS A 144 13.76 5.44 -14.87
CA LYS A 144 15.09 6.03 -15.13
C LYS A 144 15.21 6.73 -16.47
N HIS A 145 14.32 6.43 -17.42
CA HIS A 145 14.30 6.98 -18.77
C HIS A 145 12.98 7.68 -19.08
N CYS A 146 13.06 8.68 -19.96
CA CYS A 146 11.89 9.42 -20.45
C CYS A 146 11.02 8.51 -21.34
N ALA A 147 9.74 8.38 -21.02
CA ALA A 147 8.80 7.58 -21.80
C ALA A 147 8.57 8.13 -23.22
N LYS A 148 8.85 9.44 -23.45
CA LYS A 148 8.63 10.12 -24.73
C LYS A 148 9.82 9.98 -25.68
N CYS A 149 11.06 10.13 -25.20
CA CYS A 149 12.24 10.16 -26.06
C CYS A 149 13.32 9.14 -25.71
N GLY A 150 13.14 8.33 -24.67
CA GLY A 150 14.06 7.28 -24.24
C GLY A 150 15.33 7.78 -23.53
N MET A 151 15.54 9.10 -23.42
CA MET A 151 16.74 9.65 -22.78
C MET A 151 16.68 9.51 -21.25
N PRO A 152 17.84 9.42 -20.57
CA PRO A 152 17.88 9.40 -19.10
C PRO A 152 17.19 10.61 -18.47
N THR A 153 16.64 10.42 -17.29
CA THR A 153 16.01 11.48 -16.51
C THR A 153 16.82 11.78 -15.24
N VAL A 154 16.74 13.01 -14.77
CA VAL A 154 17.34 13.46 -13.51
C VAL A 154 16.30 13.60 -12.42
N ILE A 155 16.72 13.43 -11.17
CA ILE A 155 15.84 13.53 -9.99
C ILE A 155 15.68 15.01 -9.64
N GLU A 156 14.45 15.43 -9.35
CA GLU A 156 14.08 16.77 -8.94
C GLU A 156 13.11 16.77 -7.76
N GLN A 157 12.80 17.96 -7.26
CA GLN A 157 11.79 18.17 -6.21
C GLN A 157 12.01 17.31 -4.96
N GLY A 158 13.24 17.33 -4.44
CA GLY A 158 13.57 16.54 -3.26
C GLY A 158 13.36 15.02 -3.45
N GLY A 159 13.34 14.54 -4.69
CA GLY A 159 13.10 13.13 -5.04
C GLY A 159 11.67 12.80 -5.47
N TRP A 160 10.75 13.78 -5.57
CA TRP A 160 9.34 13.53 -5.89
C TRP A 160 9.01 13.57 -7.38
N SER A 161 9.97 13.91 -8.22
CA SER A 161 9.82 13.88 -9.66
C SER A 161 11.13 13.57 -10.36
N ARG A 162 11.04 13.30 -11.65
CA ARG A 162 12.17 13.16 -12.55
C ARG A 162 11.94 14.02 -13.77
N ARG A 163 13.01 14.61 -14.32
CA ARG A 163 12.94 15.43 -15.53
C ARG A 163 13.85 14.87 -16.62
N CYS A 164 13.34 14.82 -17.83
CA CYS A 164 14.15 14.54 -19.02
C CYS A 164 15.00 15.77 -19.36
N PHE A 165 16.31 15.63 -19.40
CA PHE A 165 17.17 16.76 -19.76
C PHE A 165 17.07 17.14 -21.25
N ASN A 166 16.61 16.23 -22.12
CA ASN A 166 16.50 16.45 -23.56
C ASN A 166 15.23 17.22 -23.93
N ASP A 167 14.07 16.79 -23.51
CA ASP A 167 12.78 17.38 -23.89
C ASP A 167 12.03 18.06 -22.74
N GLN A 168 12.64 18.14 -21.57
CA GLN A 168 12.11 18.76 -20.36
C GLN A 168 10.83 18.13 -19.83
N THR A 169 10.41 16.97 -20.34
CA THR A 169 9.25 16.22 -19.82
C THR A 169 9.49 15.86 -18.35
N GLN A 170 8.57 16.27 -17.49
CA GLN A 170 8.57 15.89 -16.08
C GLN A 170 7.72 14.64 -15.87
N THR A 171 8.22 13.72 -15.06
CA THR A 171 7.55 12.47 -14.71
C THR A 171 7.39 12.40 -13.19
N PHE A 172 6.18 12.08 -12.75
CA PHE A 172 5.82 11.94 -11.34
C PHE A 172 5.66 10.48 -10.96
N PRO A 173 5.66 10.15 -9.65
CA PRO A 173 5.37 8.82 -9.17
C PRO A 173 4.04 8.30 -9.74
N ARG A 174 4.07 7.06 -10.21
CA ARG A 174 2.91 6.40 -10.77
C ARG A 174 2.01 5.86 -9.65
N THR A 175 0.71 5.97 -9.84
CA THR A 175 -0.31 5.38 -8.98
C THR A 175 -1.39 4.77 -9.87
N ASP A 176 -1.53 3.44 -9.83
CA ASP A 176 -2.49 2.71 -10.64
C ASP A 176 -3.75 2.41 -9.81
N PRO A 177 -4.92 2.97 -10.15
CA PRO A 177 -6.14 2.70 -9.41
C PRO A 177 -6.62 1.28 -9.69
N ALA A 178 -6.96 0.55 -8.63
CA ALA A 178 -7.62 -0.75 -8.69
C ALA A 178 -8.81 -0.75 -7.72
N ILE A 179 -9.96 -1.22 -8.17
CA ILE A 179 -11.12 -1.41 -7.30
C ILE A 179 -10.95 -2.71 -6.51
N ILE A 180 -11.55 -2.76 -5.35
CA ILE A 180 -11.69 -3.97 -4.55
C ILE A 180 -13.04 -3.89 -3.84
N VAL A 181 -13.82 -4.98 -3.88
CA VAL A 181 -15.23 -4.87 -3.50
C VAL A 181 -15.75 -6.07 -2.73
N SER A 182 -16.42 -5.84 -1.61
CA SER A 182 -17.26 -6.83 -0.94
C SER A 182 -18.66 -6.82 -1.56
N VAL A 183 -19.01 -7.88 -2.26
CA VAL A 183 -20.35 -8.07 -2.84
C VAL A 183 -21.19 -8.91 -1.90
N VAL A 184 -22.43 -8.46 -1.63
CA VAL A 184 -23.36 -9.13 -0.71
C VAL A 184 -24.64 -9.49 -1.46
N ASP A 185 -25.11 -10.72 -1.26
CA ASP A 185 -26.40 -11.17 -1.80
C ASP A 185 -27.58 -10.83 -0.88
N ASP A 186 -28.80 -11.23 -1.30
CA ASP A 186 -30.03 -10.96 -0.55
C ASP A 186 -30.13 -11.74 0.78
N GLU A 187 -29.35 -12.81 0.93
CA GLU A 187 -29.24 -13.60 2.16
C GLU A 187 -28.16 -13.06 3.10
N GLY A 188 -27.47 -11.98 2.71
CA GLY A 188 -26.40 -11.36 3.49
C GLY A 188 -25.05 -12.09 3.42
N ARG A 189 -24.87 -13.02 2.47
CA ARG A 189 -23.61 -13.74 2.24
C ARG A 189 -22.65 -12.88 1.42
N ILE A 190 -21.35 -13.02 1.68
CA ILE A 190 -20.28 -12.36 0.91
C ILE A 190 -19.79 -13.24 -0.24
N LEU A 191 -19.53 -12.62 -1.38
CA LEU A 191 -18.87 -13.27 -2.51
C LEU A 191 -17.36 -13.25 -2.31
N LEU A 192 -16.74 -14.41 -2.34
CA LEU A 192 -15.27 -14.54 -2.35
C LEU A 192 -14.84 -15.34 -3.57
N GLY A 193 -13.68 -14.97 -4.10
CA GLY A 193 -12.98 -15.65 -5.19
C GLY A 193 -11.68 -16.30 -4.76
N SER A 194 -11.25 -17.30 -5.49
CA SER A 194 -9.97 -17.99 -5.33
C SER A 194 -9.28 -18.14 -6.69
N GLN A 195 -7.99 -17.79 -6.75
CA GLN A 195 -7.17 -17.91 -7.96
C GLN A 195 -6.46 -19.27 -8.00
N GLY A 196 -6.32 -19.86 -9.17
CA GLY A 196 -5.68 -21.16 -9.34
C GLY A 196 -4.20 -21.23 -8.96
N LYS A 197 -3.52 -20.06 -8.89
CA LYS A 197 -2.11 -19.95 -8.47
C LYS A 197 -1.93 -19.86 -6.94
N TRP A 198 -3.02 -19.70 -6.20
CA TRP A 198 -2.97 -19.59 -4.75
C TRP A 198 -2.90 -20.95 -4.08
N GLU A 199 -2.50 -20.92 -2.81
CA GLU A 199 -2.65 -22.08 -1.92
C GLU A 199 -4.11 -22.52 -1.87
N SER A 200 -4.34 -23.81 -1.72
CA SER A 200 -5.70 -24.32 -1.56
C SER A 200 -6.39 -23.65 -0.36
N ASN A 201 -7.68 -23.38 -0.50
CA ASN A 201 -8.51 -22.69 0.50
C ASN A 201 -8.12 -21.22 0.79
N ARG A 202 -7.35 -20.56 -0.09
CA ARG A 202 -7.17 -19.12 -0.03
C ARG A 202 -8.32 -18.43 -0.79
N TRP A 203 -9.00 -17.52 -0.07
CA TRP A 203 -10.14 -16.78 -0.58
C TRP A 203 -9.99 -15.29 -0.30
N SER A 204 -10.47 -14.46 -1.20
CA SER A 204 -10.46 -13.00 -1.07
C SER A 204 -11.68 -12.39 -1.74
N VAL A 205 -11.98 -11.15 -1.41
CA VAL A 205 -12.87 -10.31 -2.21
C VAL A 205 -12.24 -10.05 -3.57
N LEU A 206 -13.07 -9.78 -4.59
CA LEU A 206 -12.66 -9.55 -5.97
C LEU A 206 -12.09 -8.15 -6.15
N ALA A 207 -11.16 -8.00 -7.07
CA ALA A 207 -10.44 -6.75 -7.30
C ALA A 207 -9.83 -6.73 -8.71
N GLY A 208 -9.92 -5.59 -9.39
CA GLY A 208 -9.32 -5.40 -10.69
C GLY A 208 -8.90 -3.97 -10.99
N PHE A 209 -8.10 -3.78 -12.01
CA PHE A 209 -7.62 -2.46 -12.40
C PHE A 209 -8.71 -1.67 -13.12
N VAL A 210 -8.72 -0.36 -12.85
CA VAL A 210 -9.55 0.57 -13.60
C VAL A 210 -8.98 0.75 -14.99
N GLU A 211 -9.79 0.57 -16.02
CA GLU A 211 -9.38 0.76 -17.40
C GLU A 211 -9.41 2.22 -17.85
N ALA A 212 -8.67 2.54 -18.91
CA ALA A 212 -8.59 3.90 -19.44
C ALA A 212 -9.96 4.39 -19.93
N GLY A 213 -10.43 5.51 -19.35
CA GLY A 213 -11.72 6.11 -19.68
C GLY A 213 -12.89 5.58 -18.85
N GLU A 214 -12.65 4.68 -17.91
CA GLU A 214 -13.65 4.07 -17.04
C GLU A 214 -13.78 4.82 -15.70
N SER A 215 -14.99 4.88 -15.13
CA SER A 215 -15.19 5.32 -13.76
C SER A 215 -14.96 4.18 -12.76
N LEU A 216 -14.67 4.52 -11.50
CA LEU A 216 -14.52 3.52 -10.44
C LEU A 216 -15.77 2.63 -10.28
N THR A 217 -16.97 3.21 -10.36
CA THR A 217 -18.23 2.45 -10.28
C THR A 217 -18.40 1.51 -11.48
N ALA A 218 -18.03 1.97 -12.69
CA ALA A 218 -18.09 1.12 -13.89
C ALA A 218 -17.10 -0.04 -13.78
N ALA A 219 -15.88 0.21 -13.26
CA ALA A 219 -14.89 -0.83 -13.01
C ALA A 219 -15.41 -1.90 -12.03
N VAL A 220 -16.07 -1.49 -10.93
CA VAL A 220 -16.70 -2.45 -10.00
C VAL A 220 -17.71 -3.36 -10.74
N ILE A 221 -18.62 -2.76 -11.52
CA ILE A 221 -19.68 -3.50 -12.22
C ILE A 221 -19.06 -4.46 -13.26
N ARG A 222 -18.06 -4.01 -14.01
CA ARG A 222 -17.37 -4.80 -15.04
C ARG A 222 -16.61 -5.96 -14.42
N GLU A 223 -15.71 -5.70 -13.46
CA GLU A 223 -14.85 -6.73 -12.85
C GLU A 223 -15.69 -7.84 -12.19
N ILE A 224 -16.74 -7.47 -11.44
CA ILE A 224 -17.61 -8.48 -10.82
C ILE A 224 -18.33 -9.32 -11.87
N TYR A 225 -18.74 -8.72 -12.99
CA TYR A 225 -19.37 -9.48 -14.08
C TYR A 225 -18.36 -10.37 -14.79
N GLU A 226 -17.15 -9.89 -15.05
CA GLU A 226 -16.10 -10.65 -15.71
C GLU A 226 -15.60 -11.82 -14.85
N GLU A 227 -15.31 -11.57 -13.57
CA GLU A 227 -14.70 -12.55 -12.66
C GLU A 227 -15.72 -13.54 -12.04
N ALA A 228 -16.98 -13.14 -11.88
CA ALA A 228 -17.98 -13.95 -11.19
C ALA A 228 -19.30 -14.19 -11.96
N GLY A 229 -19.49 -13.52 -13.10
CA GLY A 229 -20.68 -13.69 -13.95
C GLY A 229 -21.95 -13.05 -13.40
N VAL A 230 -21.88 -12.26 -12.34
CA VAL A 230 -23.05 -11.64 -11.71
C VAL A 230 -23.05 -10.11 -11.87
N ARG A 231 -24.24 -9.53 -11.92
CA ARG A 231 -24.44 -8.07 -11.97
C ARG A 231 -24.69 -7.52 -10.58
N VAL A 232 -24.09 -6.37 -10.32
CA VAL A 232 -24.18 -5.68 -9.04
C VAL A 232 -24.74 -4.27 -9.20
N SER A 233 -25.33 -3.77 -8.14
CA SER A 233 -25.85 -2.42 -7.97
C SER A 233 -25.48 -1.90 -6.57
N ASP A 234 -25.94 -0.69 -6.22
CA ASP A 234 -25.70 -0.04 -4.92
C ASP A 234 -24.22 -0.02 -4.53
N VAL A 235 -23.37 0.41 -5.48
CA VAL A 235 -21.92 0.50 -5.29
C VAL A 235 -21.60 1.68 -4.37
N GLN A 236 -21.06 1.42 -3.18
CA GLN A 236 -20.73 2.42 -2.17
C GLN A 236 -19.23 2.42 -1.85
N TYR A 237 -18.61 3.59 -1.89
CA TYR A 237 -17.21 3.77 -1.49
C TYR A 237 -17.03 3.61 0.03
N LEU A 238 -16.05 2.83 0.45
CA LEU A 238 -15.69 2.65 1.86
C LEU A 238 -14.37 3.28 2.27
N GLY A 239 -13.38 3.22 1.43
CA GLY A 239 -12.04 3.73 1.75
C GLY A 239 -11.02 3.38 0.67
N SER A 240 -9.79 3.86 0.82
CA SER A 240 -8.71 3.54 -0.10
C SER A 240 -7.41 3.27 0.65
N GLN A 241 -6.54 2.48 0.06
CA GLN A 241 -5.27 2.07 0.63
C GLN A 241 -4.18 2.13 -0.43
N SER A 242 -3.07 2.82 -0.11
CA SER A 242 -1.86 2.70 -0.92
C SER A 242 -1.31 1.27 -0.81
N TRP A 243 -1.05 0.66 -1.96
CA TRP A 243 -0.52 -0.69 -2.05
C TRP A 243 0.69 -0.70 -2.99
N PRO A 244 1.89 -0.28 -2.48
CA PRO A 244 3.07 -0.05 -3.30
C PRO A 244 3.78 -1.35 -3.71
N PHE A 245 3.01 -2.26 -4.34
CA PHE A 245 3.45 -3.57 -4.85
C PHE A 245 2.94 -3.80 -6.29
N PRO A 246 3.48 -3.07 -7.31
CA PRO A 246 4.46 -1.99 -7.13
C PRO A 246 3.85 -0.59 -6.97
N TYR A 247 2.58 -0.28 -7.46
CA TYR A 247 2.06 1.09 -7.58
C TYR A 247 0.57 1.23 -7.32
N SER A 248 -0.11 0.20 -6.84
CA SER A 248 -1.58 0.23 -6.77
C SER A 248 -2.10 1.22 -5.70
N LEU A 249 -3.18 1.88 -6.04
CA LEU A 249 -4.11 2.49 -5.10
C LEU A 249 -5.36 1.63 -5.08
N MET A 250 -5.53 0.85 -4.02
CA MET A 250 -6.73 0.04 -3.83
C MET A 250 -7.88 0.94 -3.39
N VAL A 251 -8.99 0.92 -4.11
CA VAL A 251 -10.19 1.71 -3.83
C VAL A 251 -11.32 0.75 -3.44
N GLY A 252 -11.66 0.73 -2.16
CA GLY A 252 -12.58 -0.21 -1.54
C GLY A 252 -14.03 0.19 -1.68
N PHE A 253 -14.86 -0.79 -2.04
CA PHE A 253 -16.31 -0.64 -2.20
C PHE A 253 -17.08 -1.75 -1.50
N THR A 254 -18.35 -1.48 -1.22
CA THR A 254 -19.39 -2.49 -1.06
C THR A 254 -20.31 -2.43 -2.26
N ALA A 255 -20.92 -3.57 -2.61
CA ALA A 255 -21.98 -3.65 -3.62
C ALA A 255 -22.96 -4.77 -3.26
N ARG A 256 -24.14 -4.76 -3.87
CA ARG A 256 -25.15 -5.79 -3.72
C ARG A 256 -25.46 -6.42 -5.07
N LEU A 257 -25.93 -7.69 -5.06
CA LEU A 257 -26.53 -8.24 -6.27
C LEU A 257 -27.61 -7.31 -6.80
N ASP A 258 -27.67 -7.15 -8.13
CA ASP A 258 -28.69 -6.32 -8.75
C ASP A 258 -30.05 -7.05 -8.73
N PRO A 259 -31.03 -6.58 -7.93
CA PRO A 259 -32.34 -7.21 -7.82
C PRO A 259 -33.16 -7.16 -9.13
N ALA A 260 -32.81 -6.26 -10.04
CA ALA A 260 -33.51 -6.16 -11.34
C ALA A 260 -33.20 -7.32 -12.28
N VAL A 261 -32.10 -8.06 -12.05
CA VAL A 261 -31.69 -9.18 -12.91
C VAL A 261 -32.34 -10.51 -12.48
N GLY A 262 -32.86 -10.59 -11.26
CA GLY A 262 -33.43 -11.82 -10.69
C GLY A 262 -32.32 -12.80 -10.25
N ALA A 263 -32.63 -14.10 -10.26
CA ALA A 263 -31.70 -15.13 -9.83
C ALA A 263 -30.46 -15.19 -10.75
N GLN A 264 -29.27 -15.13 -10.17
CA GLN A 264 -28.00 -15.12 -10.88
C GLN A 264 -27.14 -16.32 -10.43
N GLU A 265 -26.53 -16.98 -11.39
CA GLU A 265 -25.60 -18.10 -11.15
C GLU A 265 -24.16 -17.60 -11.20
N LEU A 266 -23.35 -18.04 -10.24
CA LEU A 266 -21.91 -17.74 -10.23
C LEU A 266 -21.21 -18.46 -11.38
N LYS A 267 -20.41 -17.70 -12.15
CA LYS A 267 -19.63 -18.20 -13.30
C LYS A 267 -18.24 -17.58 -13.25
N PRO A 268 -17.25 -18.26 -12.63
CA PRO A 268 -15.87 -17.79 -12.65
C PRO A 268 -15.33 -17.77 -14.09
N ASP A 269 -14.45 -16.84 -14.40
CA ASP A 269 -13.84 -16.70 -15.73
C ASP A 269 -12.85 -17.81 -16.07
N LEU A 270 -12.37 -18.56 -15.08
CA LEU A 270 -11.37 -19.64 -15.18
C LEU A 270 -10.00 -19.20 -15.73
N VAL A 271 -9.75 -17.90 -15.80
CA VAL A 271 -8.48 -17.30 -16.24
C VAL A 271 -7.76 -16.68 -15.05
N GLU A 272 -8.41 -15.74 -14.37
CA GLU A 272 -7.91 -15.09 -13.16
C GLU A 272 -8.51 -15.74 -11.92
N ILE A 273 -9.81 -15.99 -11.93
CA ILE A 273 -10.57 -16.58 -10.83
C ILE A 273 -10.98 -18.01 -11.19
N GLU A 274 -10.44 -18.99 -10.45
CA GLU A 274 -10.77 -20.40 -10.65
C GLU A 274 -12.09 -20.78 -9.98
N LYS A 275 -12.36 -20.20 -8.79
CA LYS A 275 -13.54 -20.51 -7.99
C LYS A 275 -14.13 -19.24 -7.40
N VAL A 276 -15.46 -19.18 -7.39
CA VAL A 276 -16.24 -18.19 -6.66
C VAL A 276 -17.28 -18.89 -5.80
N ARG A 277 -17.52 -18.35 -4.59
CA ARG A 277 -18.49 -18.92 -3.65
C ARG A 277 -19.09 -17.83 -2.77
N TRP A 278 -20.38 -17.96 -2.47
CA TRP A 278 -21.04 -17.25 -1.42
C TRP A 278 -20.71 -17.87 -0.06
N PHE A 279 -20.34 -17.04 0.92
CA PHE A 279 -20.06 -17.45 2.28
C PHE A 279 -21.00 -16.75 3.24
N SER A 280 -21.68 -17.49 4.11
CA SER A 280 -22.36 -16.91 5.26
C SER A 280 -21.35 -16.62 6.38
N ARG A 281 -21.77 -15.82 7.38
CA ARG A 281 -20.94 -15.54 8.55
C ARG A 281 -20.66 -16.81 9.36
N GLU A 282 -21.67 -17.69 9.45
CA GLU A 282 -21.59 -18.97 10.13
C GLU A 282 -20.60 -19.92 9.45
N GLU A 283 -20.60 -19.97 8.11
CA GLU A 283 -19.64 -20.76 7.33
C GLU A 283 -18.21 -20.26 7.52
N ILE A 284 -17.97 -18.93 7.42
CA ILE A 284 -16.66 -18.34 7.70
C ILE A 284 -16.18 -18.72 9.11
N ALA A 285 -17.04 -18.58 10.12
CA ALA A 285 -16.69 -18.92 11.50
C ALA A 285 -16.39 -20.41 11.67
N ALA A 286 -17.20 -21.29 11.07
CA ALA A 286 -17.03 -22.75 11.17
C ALA A 286 -15.79 -23.25 10.40
N GLU A 287 -15.51 -22.68 9.24
CA GLU A 287 -14.40 -23.08 8.37
C GLU A 287 -13.09 -22.31 8.69
N ARG A 288 -13.09 -21.38 9.67
CA ARG A 288 -12.00 -20.41 9.91
C ARG A 288 -10.61 -21.05 9.98
N ALA A 289 -10.48 -22.20 10.65
CA ALA A 289 -9.21 -22.91 10.80
C ALA A 289 -8.61 -23.41 9.47
N ASN A 290 -9.45 -23.60 8.45
CA ASN A 290 -9.06 -24.11 7.13
C ASN A 290 -9.06 -23.02 6.04
N LEU A 291 -9.65 -21.83 6.31
CA LEU A 291 -9.69 -20.72 5.36
C LEU A 291 -8.43 -19.86 5.49
N ILE A 292 -7.79 -19.60 4.36
CA ILE A 292 -6.72 -18.61 4.27
C ILE A 292 -7.34 -17.32 3.72
N LEU A 293 -7.55 -16.36 4.61
CA LEU A 293 -8.04 -15.04 4.26
C LEU A 293 -6.88 -14.05 4.05
N PRO A 294 -7.12 -12.89 3.43
CA PRO A 294 -6.10 -11.86 3.28
C PRO A 294 -5.49 -11.43 4.62
N PRO A 295 -4.20 -11.04 4.64
CA PRO A 295 -3.55 -10.59 5.87
C PRO A 295 -4.18 -9.28 6.39
N LYS A 296 -4.10 -9.05 7.72
CA LYS A 296 -4.68 -7.85 8.38
C LYS A 296 -4.20 -6.51 7.82
N VAL A 297 -3.02 -6.49 7.18
CA VAL A 297 -2.50 -5.29 6.53
C VAL A 297 -3.29 -4.88 5.28
N SER A 298 -4.08 -5.78 4.70
CA SER A 298 -4.76 -5.58 3.41
C SER A 298 -6.18 -5.02 3.57
N ILE A 299 -6.55 -4.07 2.73
CA ILE A 299 -7.93 -3.60 2.57
C ILE A 299 -8.91 -4.75 2.26
N ALA A 300 -8.47 -5.80 1.58
CA ALA A 300 -9.30 -6.99 1.34
C ALA A 300 -9.78 -7.62 2.65
N ARG A 301 -8.88 -7.74 3.65
CA ARG A 301 -9.24 -8.23 4.96
C ARG A 301 -10.18 -7.27 5.68
N ALA A 302 -9.91 -6.00 5.66
CA ALA A 302 -10.76 -5.00 6.28
C ALA A 302 -12.19 -4.98 5.69
N LEU A 303 -12.35 -5.21 4.38
CA LEU A 303 -13.66 -5.35 3.73
C LEU A 303 -14.41 -6.60 4.22
N ILE A 304 -13.70 -7.72 4.41
CA ILE A 304 -14.30 -8.96 4.92
C ILE A 304 -14.70 -8.79 6.40
N ASP A 305 -13.83 -8.20 7.22
CA ASP A 305 -14.10 -7.93 8.64
C ASP A 305 -15.28 -6.95 8.80
N HIS A 306 -15.35 -5.92 7.97
CA HIS A 306 -16.48 -4.98 7.95
C HIS A 306 -17.81 -5.69 7.65
N TRP A 307 -17.85 -6.54 6.63
CA TRP A 307 -19.03 -7.35 6.33
C TRP A 307 -19.35 -8.35 7.46
N PHE A 308 -18.35 -8.96 8.05
CA PHE A 308 -18.50 -9.92 9.13
C PHE A 308 -19.08 -9.28 10.41
N GLY A 309 -18.78 -8.01 10.64
CA GLY A 309 -19.21 -7.23 11.80
C GLY A 309 -18.19 -7.15 12.93
N GLY A 310 -16.91 -7.44 12.63
CA GLY A 310 -15.77 -7.39 13.55
C GLY A 310 -14.57 -8.15 13.03
N ASP A 311 -13.49 -8.20 13.83
CA ASP A 311 -12.30 -8.99 13.48
C ASP A 311 -12.65 -10.48 13.49
N ILE A 312 -12.44 -11.16 12.37
CA ILE A 312 -12.71 -12.60 12.21
C ILE A 312 -11.78 -13.47 13.08
N ASP A 313 -10.63 -12.95 13.46
CA ASP A 313 -9.65 -13.69 14.27
C ASP A 313 -9.86 -13.51 15.78
N GLY A 314 -10.81 -12.68 16.20
CA GLY A 314 -11.20 -12.43 17.59
C GLY A 314 -10.45 -11.31 18.25
#